data_dea2e2148feed9833c3d9d7538db9119
#
_entry.id   dea2e2148feed9833c3d9d7538db9119
#
_cell.length_a   1.000
_cell.length_b   1.000
_cell.length_c   1.000
_cell.angle_alpha   90.00
_cell.angle_beta   90.00
_cell.angle_gamma   90.00
#
_symmetry.space_group_name_H-M   'P 1'
#
loop_
_entity.id
_entity.type
_entity.pdbx_description
1 polymer ?
#
loop_
_entity_poly.entity_id
_entity_poly.type
_entity_poly.pdbx_seq_one_letter_code
_entity_poly.pdbx_strand_id
1 'polypeptide(L)'
;MLDTPNRVTVEAPPLSEIDTGVDVMSSAKGPRRPDLLTVADAKAMSLSEMTDLFKDHINPGQLHFMKLLGFHKVKIETASGMYYTDQNGRKILDFFGGFGSLALGHNHPRIIEARKDFQDEDRHEIAIAFMSQYASALAKNLAAIAPGDLDMVFLGSSGSEAMEAAIKVAERAAGPKRPKIVYAANSFHGKTKGVLSLTDSELYRGEFQLTGNTVKVPFGDIEAIRAAFEADPEIGVIVLETIQGGGGIVEAPDAFWQQLRALCDKHGVLWIADEVQCGMGRSGDFFAFEKA
;
A
#
# COMPACT_ATOMS: atom_id res chain seq x y z
N MET A 1 53.75 -0.75 -6.77
CA MET A 1 53.34 0.56 -7.28
C MET A 1 52.17 0.28 -8.20
N LEU A 2 50.96 0.54 -7.72
CA LEU A 2 49.73 0.41 -8.49
C LEU A 2 49.36 1.81 -8.99
N ASP A 3 49.36 1.97 -10.30
CA ASP A 3 48.97 3.19 -10.99
C ASP A 3 47.53 3.59 -10.60
N THR A 4 47.39 4.82 -10.09
CA THR A 4 46.12 5.47 -9.85
C THR A 4 45.51 5.91 -11.20
N PRO A 5 44.27 5.51 -11.55
CA PRO A 5 43.67 6.00 -12.76
C PRO A 5 43.34 7.50 -12.65
N ASN A 6 43.66 8.23 -13.74
CA ASN A 6 43.37 9.65 -13.92
C ASN A 6 41.91 9.97 -13.52
N ARG A 7 41.73 10.80 -12.52
CA ARG A 7 40.44 11.45 -12.25
C ARG A 7 40.10 12.40 -13.40
N VAL A 8 39.16 12.04 -14.19
CA VAL A 8 38.47 13.01 -15.09
C VAL A 8 37.57 13.86 -14.20
N THR A 9 38.05 15.04 -13.84
CA THR A 9 37.20 16.08 -13.25
C THR A 9 36.34 16.69 -14.38
N VAL A 10 35.09 16.31 -14.44
CA VAL A 10 34.12 17.03 -15.26
C VAL A 10 33.68 18.26 -14.45
N GLU A 11 34.21 19.43 -14.78
CA GLU A 11 33.68 20.69 -14.25
C GLU A 11 32.28 20.88 -14.84
N ALA A 12 31.28 20.97 -13.98
CA ALA A 12 29.94 21.36 -14.40
C ALA A 12 29.99 22.82 -14.89
N PRO A 13 29.32 23.14 -16.00
CA PRO A 13 29.23 24.52 -16.45
C PRO A 13 28.56 25.40 -15.38
N PRO A 14 28.95 26.68 -15.26
CA PRO A 14 28.32 27.59 -14.31
C PRO A 14 26.81 27.67 -14.57
N LEU A 15 26.02 27.71 -13.52
CA LEU A 15 24.56 27.73 -13.59
C LEU A 15 23.96 28.85 -14.46
N SER A 16 24.73 29.91 -14.72
CA SER A 16 24.39 31.00 -15.62
C SER A 16 24.44 30.64 -17.10
N GLU A 17 25.05 29.52 -17.49
CA GLU A 17 25.13 29.05 -18.89
C GLU A 17 24.18 27.87 -19.17
N ILE A 18 23.48 27.37 -18.16
CA ILE A 18 22.41 26.43 -18.39
C ILE A 18 21.20 27.23 -18.85
N ASP A 19 21.01 27.28 -20.17
CA ASP A 19 19.75 27.73 -20.75
C ASP A 19 18.66 26.77 -20.25
N THR A 20 17.98 27.16 -19.21
CA THR A 20 16.93 26.33 -18.61
C THR A 20 15.72 26.20 -19.50
N GLY A 21 15.70 26.87 -20.70
CA GLY A 21 14.65 26.70 -21.71
C GLY A 21 13.21 26.66 -21.19
N VAL A 22 13.07 26.78 -19.90
CA VAL A 22 11.81 26.84 -19.16
C VAL A 22 11.48 28.32 -18.99
N ASP A 23 11.19 28.94 -20.12
CA ASP A 23 10.33 30.12 -20.08
C ASP A 23 8.98 29.58 -19.64
N VAL A 24 8.80 29.56 -18.30
CA VAL A 24 7.60 29.09 -17.64
C VAL A 24 6.44 29.87 -18.21
N MET A 25 5.80 29.31 -19.23
CA MET A 25 4.38 29.46 -19.58
C MET A 25 3.75 30.87 -19.42
N SER A 26 4.40 31.97 -19.79
CA SER A 26 3.73 33.27 -19.71
C SER A 26 3.22 33.82 -21.03
N SER A 27 3.47 33.19 -22.18
CA SER A 27 2.93 33.71 -23.45
C SER A 27 2.81 32.75 -24.62
N ALA A 28 3.05 31.47 -24.49
CA ALA A 28 2.76 30.54 -25.58
C ALA A 28 1.25 30.33 -25.69
N LYS A 29 0.58 31.13 -26.49
CA LYS A 29 -0.73 30.80 -27.08
C LYS A 29 -0.54 29.66 -28.10
N GLY A 30 -0.05 28.50 -27.63
CA GLY A 30 -0.26 27.24 -28.32
C GLY A 30 -1.75 26.93 -28.32
N PRO A 31 -2.28 26.13 -29.25
CA PRO A 31 -3.68 25.78 -29.24
C PRO A 31 -3.98 25.14 -27.86
N ARG A 32 -4.75 25.86 -27.01
CA ARG A 32 -5.33 25.25 -25.80
C ARG A 32 -6.07 24.02 -26.29
N ARG A 33 -5.73 22.86 -25.79
CA ARG A 33 -6.60 21.72 -26.00
C ARG A 33 -7.90 22.09 -25.34
N PRO A 34 -9.00 22.24 -26.09
CA PRO A 34 -10.22 22.90 -25.61
C PRO A 34 -10.91 22.16 -24.47
N ASP A 35 -10.49 20.91 -24.20
CA ASP A 35 -11.18 19.99 -23.30
C ASP A 35 -10.44 19.68 -21.99
N LEU A 36 -9.37 20.44 -21.65
CA LEU A 36 -8.64 20.25 -20.42
C LEU A 36 -9.33 20.98 -19.25
N LEU A 37 -9.80 20.21 -18.29
CA LEU A 37 -10.39 20.72 -17.06
C LEU A 37 -9.31 21.21 -16.10
N THR A 38 -9.55 22.36 -15.50
CA THR A 38 -8.73 22.93 -14.43
C THR A 38 -9.17 22.42 -13.05
N VAL A 39 -8.38 22.71 -12.02
CA VAL A 39 -8.79 22.44 -10.62
C VAL A 39 -10.06 23.24 -10.26
N ALA A 40 -10.23 24.44 -10.83
CA ALA A 40 -11.44 25.24 -10.59
C ALA A 40 -12.68 24.59 -11.23
N ASP A 41 -12.55 24.07 -12.47
CA ASP A 41 -13.62 23.34 -13.13
C ASP A 41 -14.00 22.08 -12.34
N ALA A 42 -13.00 21.33 -11.86
CA ALA A 42 -13.24 20.14 -11.04
C ALA A 42 -13.98 20.45 -9.74
N LYS A 43 -13.64 21.57 -9.08
CA LYS A 43 -14.35 22.02 -7.86
C LYS A 43 -15.81 22.44 -8.13
N ALA A 44 -16.06 23.08 -9.28
CA ALA A 44 -17.38 23.55 -9.68
C ALA A 44 -18.28 22.44 -10.27
N MET A 45 -17.71 21.26 -10.56
CA MET A 45 -18.38 20.18 -11.25
C MET A 45 -19.65 19.72 -10.53
N SER A 46 -20.74 19.60 -11.26
CA SER A 46 -21.99 19.05 -10.77
C SER A 46 -21.90 17.52 -10.59
N LEU A 47 -22.80 16.97 -9.79
CA LEU A 47 -22.86 15.51 -9.57
C LEU A 47 -23.18 14.75 -10.89
N SER A 48 -23.96 15.34 -11.78
CA SER A 48 -24.25 14.75 -13.09
C SER A 48 -22.99 14.67 -13.96
N GLU A 49 -22.29 15.81 -14.13
CA GLU A 49 -21.05 15.86 -14.89
C GLU A 49 -20.00 14.91 -14.33
N MET A 50 -19.83 14.87 -13.00
CA MET A 50 -18.92 13.94 -12.34
C MET A 50 -19.30 12.47 -12.65
N THR A 51 -20.60 12.15 -12.65
CA THR A 51 -21.10 10.81 -12.97
C THR A 51 -20.82 10.42 -14.42
N ASP A 52 -21.04 11.35 -15.36
CA ASP A 52 -20.81 11.11 -16.78
C ASP A 52 -19.32 10.95 -17.08
N LEU A 53 -18.47 11.83 -16.55
CA LEU A 53 -17.01 11.71 -16.69
C LEU A 53 -16.48 10.42 -16.04
N PHE A 54 -17.00 10.02 -14.89
CA PHE A 54 -16.61 8.77 -14.25
C PHE A 54 -16.95 7.56 -15.13
N LYS A 55 -18.15 7.56 -15.70
CA LYS A 55 -18.60 6.52 -16.62
C LYS A 55 -17.73 6.43 -17.87
N ASP A 56 -17.44 7.58 -18.48
CA ASP A 56 -16.81 7.65 -19.78
C ASP A 56 -15.26 7.54 -19.74
N HIS A 57 -14.64 7.90 -18.60
CA HIS A 57 -13.18 7.99 -18.49
C HIS A 57 -12.54 7.19 -17.34
N ILE A 58 -13.34 6.63 -16.42
CA ILE A 58 -12.81 5.84 -15.30
C ILE A 58 -13.28 4.39 -15.38
N ASN A 59 -14.53 4.11 -15.00
CA ASN A 59 -15.02 2.73 -14.99
C ASN A 59 -16.55 2.65 -14.96
N PRO A 60 -17.22 2.29 -16.07
CA PRO A 60 -18.67 2.16 -16.12
C PRO A 60 -19.21 1.03 -15.25
N GLY A 61 -18.47 -0.07 -15.09
CA GLY A 61 -18.88 -1.19 -14.23
C GLY A 61 -18.87 -0.81 -12.75
N GLN A 62 -17.84 -0.09 -12.31
CA GLN A 62 -17.76 0.44 -10.95
C GLN A 62 -18.89 1.45 -10.68
N LEU A 63 -19.21 2.31 -11.64
CA LEU A 63 -20.34 3.23 -11.51
C LEU A 63 -21.66 2.48 -11.40
N HIS A 64 -21.84 1.39 -12.14
CA HIS A 64 -23.03 0.55 -12.01
C HIS A 64 -23.20 0.02 -10.57
N PHE A 65 -22.12 -0.49 -9.99
CA PHE A 65 -22.11 -0.93 -8.60
C PHE A 65 -22.42 0.20 -7.61
N MET A 66 -21.80 1.39 -7.80
CA MET A 66 -22.13 2.57 -7.00
C MET A 66 -23.60 2.98 -7.11
N LYS A 67 -24.22 2.80 -8.29
CA LYS A 67 -25.65 3.05 -8.50
C LYS A 67 -26.54 2.09 -7.71
N LEU A 68 -26.18 0.80 -7.67
CA LEU A 68 -26.89 -0.20 -6.87
C LEU A 68 -26.88 0.15 -5.37
N LEU A 69 -25.76 0.66 -4.86
CA LEU A 69 -25.60 1.06 -3.46
C LEU A 69 -26.10 2.49 -3.16
N GLY A 70 -26.50 3.25 -4.17
CA GLY A 70 -26.97 4.63 -4.01
C GLY A 70 -25.86 5.67 -3.82
N PHE A 71 -24.59 5.28 -3.86
CA PHE A 71 -23.42 6.17 -3.65
C PHE A 71 -23.28 7.24 -4.74
N HIS A 72 -23.74 7.00 -5.95
CA HIS A 72 -23.76 7.95 -7.05
C HIS A 72 -24.61 9.21 -6.78
N LYS A 73 -25.44 9.23 -5.73
CA LYS A 73 -26.29 10.36 -5.34
C LYS A 73 -25.60 11.32 -4.36
N VAL A 74 -24.39 11.02 -3.94
CA VAL A 74 -23.68 11.74 -2.90
C VAL A 74 -22.38 12.31 -3.47
N LYS A 75 -22.24 13.63 -3.40
CA LYS A 75 -20.97 14.32 -3.63
C LYS A 75 -20.43 14.76 -2.27
N ILE A 76 -19.27 14.27 -1.90
CA ILE A 76 -18.61 14.67 -0.66
C ILE A 76 -17.88 16.00 -0.91
N GLU A 77 -18.26 17.03 -0.15
CA GLU A 77 -17.64 18.35 -0.24
C GLU A 77 -16.49 18.52 0.75
N THR A 78 -16.66 18.03 1.97
CA THR A 78 -15.61 18.07 2.99
C THR A 78 -15.61 16.82 3.86
N ALA A 79 -14.49 16.59 4.54
CA ALA A 79 -14.37 15.51 5.52
C ALA A 79 -13.53 15.99 6.73
N SER A 80 -13.90 15.59 7.94
CA SER A 80 -13.16 15.91 9.16
C SER A 80 -13.41 14.86 10.25
N GLY A 81 -12.34 14.36 10.86
CA GLY A 81 -12.42 13.29 11.85
C GLY A 81 -13.11 12.06 11.26
N MET A 82 -14.23 11.67 11.85
CA MET A 82 -15.01 10.51 11.42
C MET A 82 -16.21 10.85 10.51
N TYR A 83 -16.31 12.08 10.00
CA TYR A 83 -17.48 12.54 9.26
C TYR A 83 -17.12 13.06 7.88
N TYR A 84 -17.95 12.70 6.90
CA TYR A 84 -18.10 13.40 5.62
C TYR A 84 -19.19 14.45 5.72
N THR A 85 -19.09 15.51 4.92
CA THR A 85 -20.18 16.45 4.67
C THR A 85 -20.50 16.42 3.18
N ASP A 86 -21.76 16.14 2.84
CA ASP A 86 -22.20 16.05 1.44
C ASP A 86 -22.57 17.45 0.88
N GLN A 87 -22.94 17.48 -0.41
CA GLN A 87 -23.35 18.68 -1.14
C GLN A 87 -24.55 19.42 -0.55
N ASN A 88 -25.31 18.78 0.34
CA ASN A 88 -26.47 19.35 1.02
C ASN A 88 -26.16 19.78 2.48
N GLY A 89 -24.89 19.69 2.89
CA GLY A 89 -24.47 19.96 4.27
C GLY A 89 -24.80 18.85 5.27
N ARG A 90 -25.28 17.68 4.79
CA ARG A 90 -25.58 16.54 5.65
C ARG A 90 -24.28 15.89 6.12
N LYS A 91 -24.16 15.64 7.41
CA LYS A 91 -23.07 14.88 8.00
C LYS A 91 -23.33 13.38 7.89
N ILE A 92 -22.38 12.65 7.37
CA ILE A 92 -22.39 11.19 7.19
C ILE A 92 -21.24 10.63 8.02
N LEU A 93 -21.55 9.72 8.95
CA LEU A 93 -20.54 9.03 9.75
C LEU A 93 -19.82 8.01 8.87
N ASP A 94 -18.49 8.09 8.84
CA ASP A 94 -17.65 7.18 8.06
C ASP A 94 -17.26 5.94 8.88
N PHE A 95 -18.00 4.84 8.68
CA PHE A 95 -17.65 3.53 9.20
C PHE A 95 -16.72 2.73 8.26
N PHE A 96 -16.40 3.28 7.09
CA PHE A 96 -15.58 2.62 6.11
C PHE A 96 -14.07 2.94 6.29
N GLY A 97 -13.77 4.20 6.61
CA GLY A 97 -12.43 4.68 6.91
C GLY A 97 -11.38 4.35 5.85
N GLY A 98 -11.79 4.34 4.55
CA GLY A 98 -10.90 3.94 3.45
C GLY A 98 -10.40 2.49 3.59
N PHE A 99 -11.27 1.53 3.88
CA PHE A 99 -10.92 0.14 4.23
C PHE A 99 -10.00 0.04 5.46
N GLY A 100 -10.20 0.90 6.44
CA GLY A 100 -9.41 0.92 7.68
C GLY A 100 -8.12 1.74 7.62
N SER A 101 -7.76 2.30 6.46
CA SER A 101 -6.50 3.06 6.28
C SER A 101 -6.46 4.40 7.01
N LEU A 102 -7.62 4.98 7.36
CA LEU A 102 -7.73 6.27 8.05
C LEU A 102 -7.79 6.11 9.57
N ALA A 103 -6.75 5.56 10.18
CA ALA A 103 -6.70 5.33 11.63
C ALA A 103 -6.86 6.60 12.46
N LEU A 104 -6.42 7.76 11.95
CA LEU A 104 -6.53 9.07 12.60
C LEU A 104 -7.74 9.88 12.14
N GLY A 105 -8.58 9.32 11.25
CA GLY A 105 -9.69 10.02 10.63
C GLY A 105 -9.25 11.01 9.54
N HIS A 106 -10.25 11.70 8.96
CA HIS A 106 -10.05 12.64 7.87
C HIS A 106 -9.41 13.94 8.36
N ASN A 107 -8.42 14.43 7.61
CA ASN A 107 -7.81 15.75 7.79
C ASN A 107 -7.38 16.04 9.25
N HIS A 108 -6.68 15.06 9.85
CA HIS A 108 -6.17 15.24 11.21
C HIS A 108 -5.29 16.50 11.31
N PRO A 109 -5.55 17.44 12.27
CA PRO A 109 -4.91 18.77 12.27
C PRO A 109 -3.38 18.72 12.24
N ARG A 110 -2.76 17.87 13.06
CA ARG A 110 -1.30 17.73 13.09
C ARG A 110 -0.68 17.21 11.78
N ILE A 111 -1.43 16.38 11.03
CA ILE A 111 -0.97 15.89 9.72
C ILE A 111 -1.06 17.03 8.69
N ILE A 112 -2.14 17.80 8.72
CA ILE A 112 -2.30 18.96 7.82
C ILE A 112 -1.23 20.02 8.11
N GLU A 113 -0.95 20.31 9.36
CA GLU A 113 0.11 21.23 9.78
C GLU A 113 1.47 20.78 9.25
N ALA A 114 1.89 19.53 9.53
CA ALA A 114 3.17 19.00 9.06
C ALA A 114 3.31 19.02 7.52
N ARG A 115 2.20 18.80 6.79
CA ARG A 115 2.21 18.89 5.31
C ARG A 115 2.40 20.32 4.83
N LYS A 116 1.79 21.30 5.49
CA LYS A 116 1.98 22.73 5.17
C LYS A 116 3.41 23.15 5.45
N ASP A 117 3.93 22.84 6.64
CA ASP A 117 5.32 23.17 7.00
C ASP A 117 6.32 22.62 5.98
N PHE A 118 6.12 21.37 5.53
CA PHE A 118 6.96 20.77 4.49
C PHE A 118 6.88 21.54 3.17
N GLN A 119 5.70 21.96 2.74
CA GLN A 119 5.50 22.70 1.48
C GLN A 119 6.07 24.12 1.56
N ASP A 120 5.93 24.79 2.70
CA ASP A 120 6.41 26.17 2.91
C ASP A 120 7.96 26.28 2.94
N GLU A 121 8.65 25.15 3.12
CA GLU A 121 10.11 25.08 3.15
C GLU A 121 10.76 24.79 1.78
N ASP A 122 10.03 24.81 0.68
CA ASP A 122 10.52 24.49 -0.68
C ASP A 122 11.36 23.21 -0.76
N ARG A 123 10.92 22.16 -0.05
CA ARG A 123 11.60 20.87 -0.04
C ARG A 123 11.43 20.13 -1.35
N HIS A 124 12.46 19.35 -1.72
CA HIS A 124 12.36 18.48 -2.89
C HIS A 124 11.30 17.39 -2.68
N GLU A 125 10.45 17.20 -3.67
CA GLU A 125 9.34 16.23 -3.59
C GLU A 125 9.80 14.79 -3.90
N ILE A 126 10.83 14.63 -4.72
CA ILE A 126 11.34 13.33 -5.15
C ILE A 126 12.85 13.24 -4.86
N ALA A 127 13.26 12.24 -4.10
CA ALA A 127 14.64 11.97 -3.73
C ALA A 127 15.03 10.53 -4.11
N ILE A 128 15.15 10.24 -5.41
CA ILE A 128 15.53 8.88 -5.87
C ILE A 128 17.05 8.68 -5.77
N ALA A 129 17.83 9.68 -6.20
CA ALA A 129 19.29 9.60 -6.24
C ALA A 129 19.99 10.09 -4.95
N PHE A 130 19.25 10.70 -4.05
CA PHE A 130 19.79 11.31 -2.83
C PHE A 130 19.12 10.73 -1.59
N MET A 131 19.84 10.74 -0.48
CA MET A 131 19.27 10.36 0.82
C MET A 131 18.26 11.41 1.29
N SER A 132 17.08 10.94 1.69
CA SER A 132 16.05 11.80 2.30
C SER A 132 16.14 11.72 3.81
N GLN A 133 16.32 12.87 4.48
CA GLN A 133 16.29 12.95 5.94
C GLN A 133 14.94 12.50 6.52
N TYR A 134 13.84 12.77 5.82
CA TYR A 134 12.50 12.39 6.27
C TYR A 134 12.30 10.88 6.17
N ALA A 135 12.70 10.26 5.07
CA ALA A 135 12.64 8.80 4.92
C ALA A 135 13.53 8.09 5.94
N SER A 136 14.74 8.62 6.19
CA SER A 136 15.67 8.07 7.18
C SER A 136 15.13 8.18 8.60
N ALA A 137 14.52 9.32 8.96
CA ALA A 137 13.90 9.52 10.26
C ALA A 137 12.67 8.59 10.44
N LEU A 138 11.82 8.47 9.41
CA LEU A 138 10.68 7.55 9.43
C LEU A 138 11.14 6.10 9.61
N ALA A 139 12.13 5.66 8.85
CA ALA A 139 12.68 4.31 8.93
C ALA A 139 13.21 4.01 10.33
N LYS A 140 13.98 4.94 10.92
CA LYS A 140 14.46 4.82 12.31
C LYS A 140 13.31 4.71 13.31
N ASN A 141 12.27 5.52 13.16
CA ASN A 141 11.13 5.50 14.08
C ASN A 141 10.34 4.19 13.95
N LEU A 142 10.12 3.70 12.73
CA LEU A 142 9.45 2.42 12.50
C LEU A 142 10.25 1.25 13.08
N ALA A 143 11.57 1.22 12.86
CA ALA A 143 12.45 0.21 13.45
C ALA A 143 12.47 0.25 15.00
N ALA A 144 12.31 1.43 15.60
CA ALA A 144 12.26 1.57 17.06
C ALA A 144 10.90 1.11 17.67
N ILE A 145 9.85 1.06 16.86
CA ILE A 145 8.50 0.62 17.29
C ILE A 145 8.29 -0.87 16.97
N ALA A 146 8.88 -1.35 15.87
CA ALA A 146 8.73 -2.74 15.45
C ALA A 146 9.38 -3.69 16.47
N PRO A 147 8.72 -4.81 16.82
CA PRO A 147 9.27 -5.77 17.74
C PRO A 147 10.41 -6.61 17.12
N GLY A 148 11.25 -7.20 17.98
CA GLY A 148 12.34 -8.09 17.58
C GLY A 148 13.41 -7.39 16.75
N ASP A 149 13.88 -8.05 15.69
CA ASP A 149 14.99 -7.62 14.84
C ASP A 149 14.52 -6.93 13.54
N LEU A 150 13.30 -6.41 13.51
CA LEU A 150 12.73 -5.74 12.34
C LEU A 150 13.26 -4.29 12.23
N ASP A 151 14.52 -4.13 11.83
CA ASP A 151 15.23 -2.87 11.82
C ASP A 151 15.43 -2.24 10.43
N MET A 152 15.05 -2.93 9.37
CA MET A 152 15.16 -2.47 7.98
C MET A 152 13.80 -2.13 7.39
N VAL A 153 13.70 -0.97 6.74
CA VAL A 153 12.45 -0.44 6.18
C VAL A 153 12.57 -0.26 4.67
N PHE A 154 11.61 -0.82 3.95
CA PHE A 154 11.37 -0.54 2.54
C PHE A 154 10.11 0.32 2.39
N LEU A 155 10.20 1.41 1.64
CA LEU A 155 9.09 2.33 1.41
C LEU A 155 8.49 2.06 0.02
N GLY A 156 7.22 1.69 -0.02
CA GLY A 156 6.42 1.52 -1.25
C GLY A 156 5.32 2.58 -1.34
N SER A 157 4.69 2.70 -2.50
CA SER A 157 3.60 3.64 -2.75
C SER A 157 2.21 3.07 -2.41
N SER A 158 2.13 1.77 -2.18
CA SER A 158 0.88 1.07 -1.83
C SER A 158 1.16 -0.20 -1.02
N GLY A 159 0.13 -0.71 -0.34
CA GLY A 159 0.20 -2.02 0.34
C GLY A 159 0.55 -3.17 -0.62
N SER A 160 0.02 -3.15 -1.85
CA SER A 160 0.37 -4.16 -2.85
C SER A 160 1.86 -4.12 -3.22
N GLU A 161 2.46 -2.95 -3.37
CA GLU A 161 3.91 -2.81 -3.63
C GLU A 161 4.75 -3.24 -2.43
N ALA A 162 4.33 -2.93 -1.22
CA ALA A 162 4.98 -3.41 0.00
C ALA A 162 4.95 -4.94 0.08
N MET A 163 3.82 -5.56 -0.23
CA MET A 163 3.68 -7.02 -0.27
C MET A 163 4.51 -7.66 -1.39
N GLU A 164 4.56 -7.08 -2.60
CA GLU A 164 5.45 -7.53 -3.67
C GLU A 164 6.93 -7.49 -3.24
N ALA A 165 7.33 -6.43 -2.54
CA ALA A 165 8.69 -6.32 -2.01
C ALA A 165 8.97 -7.37 -0.92
N ALA A 166 8.05 -7.57 0.02
CA ALA A 166 8.17 -8.56 1.09
C ALA A 166 8.30 -9.98 0.53
N ILE A 167 7.47 -10.33 -0.45
CA ILE A 167 7.54 -11.63 -1.14
C ILE A 167 8.90 -11.81 -1.81
N LYS A 168 9.37 -10.84 -2.59
CA LYS A 168 10.66 -10.92 -3.29
C LYS A 168 11.83 -11.06 -2.32
N VAL A 169 11.81 -10.36 -1.20
CA VAL A 169 12.83 -10.48 -0.15
C VAL A 169 12.80 -11.88 0.47
N ALA A 170 11.60 -12.37 0.80
CA ALA A 170 11.41 -13.68 1.40
C ALA A 170 11.80 -14.83 0.43
N GLU A 171 11.39 -14.76 -0.84
CA GLU A 171 11.78 -15.73 -1.86
C GLU A 171 13.31 -15.79 -2.03
N ARG A 172 13.96 -14.63 -2.07
CA ARG A 172 15.42 -14.55 -2.15
C ARG A 172 16.09 -15.19 -0.94
N ALA A 173 15.56 -14.95 0.26
CA ALA A 173 16.09 -15.52 1.50
C ALA A 173 15.83 -17.02 1.62
N ALA A 174 14.64 -17.50 1.22
CA ALA A 174 14.30 -18.92 1.18
C ALA A 174 15.14 -19.71 0.14
N GLY A 175 15.52 -19.03 -0.94
CA GLY A 175 16.35 -19.57 -2.01
C GLY A 175 15.57 -20.40 -3.05
N PRO A 176 16.22 -20.71 -4.19
CA PRO A 176 15.55 -21.27 -5.37
C PRO A 176 14.99 -22.68 -5.18
N LYS A 177 15.37 -23.38 -4.13
CA LYS A 177 14.86 -24.73 -3.84
C LYS A 177 13.55 -24.71 -3.04
N ARG A 178 13.12 -23.53 -2.60
CA ARG A 178 11.92 -23.34 -1.76
C ARG A 178 11.02 -22.24 -2.33
N PRO A 179 10.52 -22.38 -3.56
CA PRO A 179 9.80 -21.34 -4.27
C PRO A 179 8.33 -21.21 -3.86
N LYS A 180 7.81 -22.13 -3.03
CA LYS A 180 6.38 -22.17 -2.73
C LYS A 180 6.01 -21.27 -1.55
N ILE A 181 4.88 -20.62 -1.72
CA ILE A 181 4.31 -19.67 -0.76
C ILE A 181 2.96 -20.19 -0.26
N VAL A 182 2.82 -20.35 1.03
CA VAL A 182 1.54 -20.67 1.68
C VAL A 182 0.75 -19.39 1.93
N TYR A 183 -0.56 -19.42 1.70
CA TYR A 183 -1.49 -18.35 2.00
C TYR A 183 -2.83 -18.89 2.52
N ALA A 184 -3.61 -18.06 3.19
CA ALA A 184 -4.88 -18.52 3.78
C ALA A 184 -6.07 -18.36 2.84
N ALA A 185 -7.08 -19.21 3.01
CA ALA A 185 -8.39 -19.04 2.40
C ALA A 185 -9.00 -17.68 2.80
N ASN A 186 -9.74 -17.05 1.89
CA ASN A 186 -10.36 -15.73 2.04
C ASN A 186 -9.39 -14.58 2.29
N SER A 187 -8.09 -14.74 1.99
CA SER A 187 -7.07 -13.69 2.15
C SER A 187 -7.19 -12.58 1.11
N PHE A 188 -6.69 -11.40 1.49
CA PHE A 188 -6.52 -10.27 0.58
C PHE A 188 -5.16 -9.62 0.79
N HIS A 189 -4.23 -9.80 -0.16
CA HIS A 189 -2.88 -9.25 -0.10
C HIS A 189 -2.61 -8.17 -1.16
N GLY A 190 -3.59 -7.87 -2.00
CA GLY A 190 -3.48 -6.87 -3.05
C GLY A 190 -3.91 -7.38 -4.42
N LYS A 191 -3.79 -6.51 -5.44
CA LYS A 191 -4.24 -6.77 -6.81
C LYS A 191 -3.18 -6.61 -7.89
N THR A 192 -1.93 -6.37 -7.53
CA THR A 192 -0.81 -6.45 -8.48
C THR A 192 -0.57 -7.92 -8.86
N LYS A 193 0.05 -8.15 -10.00
CA LYS A 193 0.11 -9.48 -10.63
C LYS A 193 0.67 -10.58 -9.72
N GLY A 194 1.71 -10.28 -8.94
CA GLY A 194 2.33 -11.26 -8.03
C GLY A 194 1.44 -11.55 -6.82
N VAL A 195 1.09 -10.53 -6.05
CA VAL A 195 0.28 -10.71 -4.83
C VAL A 195 -1.15 -11.15 -5.10
N LEU A 196 -1.67 -10.96 -6.33
CA LEU A 196 -2.98 -11.49 -6.72
C LEU A 196 -3.02 -13.02 -6.63
N SER A 197 -1.87 -13.68 -6.76
CA SER A 197 -1.76 -15.13 -6.56
C SER A 197 -2.04 -15.58 -5.14
N LEU A 198 -1.93 -14.68 -4.16
CA LEU A 198 -2.14 -14.89 -2.73
C LEU A 198 -3.45 -14.27 -2.23
N THR A 199 -4.20 -13.57 -3.09
CA THR A 199 -5.53 -13.03 -2.78
C THR A 199 -6.59 -14.07 -3.15
N ASP A 200 -7.30 -14.61 -2.17
CA ASP A 200 -8.29 -15.69 -2.38
C ASP A 200 -9.68 -15.12 -2.67
N SER A 201 -9.83 -14.51 -3.83
CA SER A 201 -11.11 -13.98 -4.30
C SER A 201 -11.27 -14.23 -5.79
N GLU A 202 -12.22 -15.08 -6.16
CA GLU A 202 -12.51 -15.37 -7.56
C GLU A 202 -12.89 -14.12 -8.35
N LEU A 203 -13.58 -13.17 -7.70
CA LEU A 203 -13.91 -11.87 -8.30
C LEU A 203 -12.68 -11.10 -8.78
N TYR A 204 -11.54 -11.20 -8.07
CA TYR A 204 -10.34 -10.46 -8.42
C TYR A 204 -9.37 -11.25 -9.28
N ARG A 205 -9.34 -12.56 -9.15
CA ARG A 205 -8.31 -13.43 -9.76
C ARG A 205 -8.77 -14.28 -10.93
N GLY A 206 -10.06 -14.53 -11.08
CA GLY A 206 -10.62 -15.54 -11.98
C GLY A 206 -10.29 -15.35 -13.47
N GLU A 207 -10.03 -14.11 -13.89
CA GLU A 207 -9.72 -13.79 -15.29
C GLU A 207 -8.19 -13.71 -15.58
N PHE A 208 -7.33 -13.92 -14.58
CA PHE A 208 -5.90 -13.72 -14.73
C PHE A 208 -5.10 -14.99 -14.57
N GLN A 209 -4.04 -15.11 -15.35
CA GLN A 209 -3.02 -16.16 -15.14
C GLN A 209 -2.16 -15.76 -13.94
N LEU A 210 -2.16 -16.61 -12.91
CA LEU A 210 -1.45 -16.41 -11.66
C LEU A 210 -0.17 -17.22 -11.63
N THR A 211 0.73 -16.91 -10.67
CA THR A 211 1.90 -17.74 -10.40
C THR A 211 1.46 -19.09 -9.80
N GLY A 212 2.02 -20.20 -10.26
CA GLY A 212 1.62 -21.55 -9.83
C GLY A 212 2.24 -22.03 -8.52
N ASN A 213 3.06 -21.22 -7.85
CA ASN A 213 3.85 -21.63 -6.69
C ASN A 213 3.17 -21.31 -5.37
N THR A 214 1.85 -21.48 -5.28
CA THR A 214 1.09 -21.13 -4.09
C THR A 214 0.33 -22.31 -3.51
N VAL A 215 0.26 -22.41 -2.18
CA VAL A 215 -0.44 -23.45 -1.43
C VAL A 215 -1.47 -22.77 -0.52
N LYS A 216 -2.75 -23.10 -0.72
CA LYS A 216 -3.85 -22.54 0.08
C LYS A 216 -4.14 -23.43 1.28
N VAL A 217 -4.28 -22.81 2.46
CA VAL A 217 -4.68 -23.44 3.71
C VAL A 217 -5.88 -22.73 4.34
N PRO A 218 -6.68 -23.37 5.21
CA PRO A 218 -7.67 -22.66 6.00
C PRO A 218 -7.01 -21.65 6.95
N PHE A 219 -7.62 -20.47 7.14
CA PHE A 219 -7.14 -19.48 8.10
C PHE A 219 -7.35 -19.99 9.55
N GLY A 220 -6.33 -19.82 10.38
CA GLY A 220 -6.39 -20.23 11.80
C GLY A 220 -6.27 -21.74 12.05
N ASP A 221 -6.05 -22.54 11.02
CA ASP A 221 -5.86 -24.01 11.16
C ASP A 221 -4.36 -24.36 11.17
N ILE A 222 -3.80 -24.48 12.37
CA ILE A 222 -2.38 -24.80 12.56
C ILE A 222 -2.02 -26.20 12.08
N GLU A 223 -2.96 -27.16 12.17
CA GLU A 223 -2.70 -28.53 11.74
C GLU A 223 -2.66 -28.64 10.22
N ALA A 224 -3.48 -27.90 9.51
CA ALA A 224 -3.41 -27.80 8.06
C ALA A 224 -2.06 -27.19 7.60
N ILE A 225 -1.58 -26.16 8.29
CA ILE A 225 -0.27 -25.55 8.01
C ILE A 225 0.86 -26.54 8.30
N ARG A 226 0.80 -27.24 9.44
CA ARG A 226 1.76 -28.29 9.81
C ARG A 226 1.84 -29.37 8.73
N ALA A 227 0.68 -29.89 8.34
CA ALA A 227 0.60 -30.93 7.32
C ALA A 227 1.19 -30.46 5.97
N ALA A 228 0.94 -29.19 5.58
CA ALA A 228 1.51 -28.62 4.38
C ALA A 228 3.05 -28.54 4.45
N PHE A 229 3.62 -28.05 5.57
CA PHE A 229 5.08 -27.93 5.73
C PHE A 229 5.78 -29.30 5.79
N GLU A 230 5.13 -30.30 6.39
CA GLU A 230 5.67 -31.67 6.46
C GLU A 230 5.59 -32.41 5.13
N ALA A 231 4.56 -32.15 4.32
CA ALA A 231 4.35 -32.78 3.02
C ALA A 231 5.21 -32.19 1.91
N ASP A 232 5.57 -30.89 2.02
CA ASP A 232 6.22 -30.20 0.90
C ASP A 232 7.43 -29.36 1.38
N PRO A 233 8.65 -29.90 1.22
CA PRO A 233 9.88 -29.19 1.62
C PRO A 233 10.22 -27.99 0.71
N GLU A 234 9.52 -27.78 -0.40
CA GLU A 234 9.70 -26.62 -1.27
C GLU A 234 8.98 -25.38 -0.74
N ILE A 235 8.19 -25.47 0.33
CA ILE A 235 7.58 -24.32 0.98
C ILE A 235 8.64 -23.50 1.71
N GLY A 236 8.85 -22.27 1.24
CA GLY A 236 9.83 -21.33 1.80
C GLY A 236 9.22 -20.18 2.59
N VAL A 237 7.98 -19.83 2.28
CA VAL A 237 7.31 -18.63 2.79
C VAL A 237 5.87 -18.94 3.17
N ILE A 238 5.37 -18.31 4.22
CA ILE A 238 3.94 -18.21 4.52
C ILE A 238 3.55 -16.73 4.64
N VAL A 239 2.44 -16.36 4.03
CA VAL A 239 1.88 -14.99 4.05
C VAL A 239 0.50 -15.03 4.69
N LEU A 240 0.31 -14.30 5.78
CA LEU A 240 -0.97 -14.24 6.48
C LEU A 240 -1.29 -12.81 6.92
N GLU A 241 -2.53 -12.40 6.76
CA GLU A 241 -3.08 -11.26 7.49
C GLU A 241 -3.20 -11.66 8.97
N THR A 242 -2.77 -10.80 9.90
CA THR A 242 -2.93 -11.09 11.33
C THR A 242 -4.42 -11.06 11.73
N ILE A 243 -5.19 -10.20 11.08
CA ILE A 243 -6.65 -10.18 11.13
C ILE A 243 -7.12 -10.10 9.68
N GLN A 244 -7.84 -11.11 9.20
CA GLN A 244 -8.37 -11.08 7.83
C GLN A 244 -9.43 -9.99 7.71
N GLY A 245 -9.11 -8.90 7.00
CA GLY A 245 -10.03 -7.80 6.77
C GLY A 245 -11.11 -8.15 5.75
N GLY A 246 -10.69 -8.41 4.52
CA GLY A 246 -11.57 -8.77 3.39
C GLY A 246 -12.33 -10.08 3.61
N GLY A 247 -11.79 -10.98 4.40
CA GLY A 247 -12.40 -12.25 4.77
C GLY A 247 -13.55 -12.16 5.76
N GLY A 248 -13.83 -10.96 6.32
CA GLY A 248 -14.95 -10.74 7.24
C GLY A 248 -14.54 -10.36 8.67
N ILE A 249 -13.39 -9.74 8.85
CA ILE A 249 -12.80 -9.37 10.16
C ILE A 249 -12.63 -10.63 11.03
N VAL A 250 -11.90 -11.57 10.50
CA VAL A 250 -11.68 -12.88 11.15
C VAL A 250 -10.36 -12.87 11.88
N GLU A 251 -10.39 -13.23 13.17
CA GLU A 251 -9.22 -13.38 14.03
C GLU A 251 -8.92 -14.88 14.28
N ALA A 252 -7.65 -15.21 14.43
CA ALA A 252 -7.23 -16.51 14.96
C ALA A 252 -6.95 -16.39 16.47
N PRO A 253 -7.09 -17.48 17.24
CA PRO A 253 -6.73 -17.47 18.67
C PRO A 253 -5.25 -17.12 18.88
N ASP A 254 -4.92 -16.43 19.99
CA ASP A 254 -3.52 -16.04 20.30
C ASP A 254 -2.56 -17.24 20.27
N ALA A 255 -2.99 -18.40 20.77
CA ALA A 255 -2.21 -19.63 20.73
C ALA A 255 -1.84 -20.10 19.30
N PHE A 256 -2.63 -19.74 18.29
CA PHE A 256 -2.32 -20.03 16.88
C PHE A 256 -1.04 -19.33 16.43
N TRP A 257 -0.89 -18.05 16.77
CA TRP A 257 0.25 -17.24 16.34
C TRP A 257 1.55 -17.74 16.94
N GLN A 258 1.55 -18.10 18.24
CA GLN A 258 2.71 -18.69 18.92
C GLN A 258 3.09 -20.04 18.30
N GLN A 259 2.11 -20.88 18.00
CA GLN A 259 2.34 -22.17 17.35
C GLN A 259 2.84 -22.00 15.91
N LEU A 260 2.30 -21.02 15.17
CA LEU A 260 2.76 -20.67 13.83
C LEU A 260 4.23 -20.24 13.86
N ARG A 261 4.62 -19.35 14.78
CA ARG A 261 6.01 -18.91 14.90
C ARG A 261 6.94 -20.10 15.15
N ALA A 262 6.61 -20.94 16.13
CA ALA A 262 7.39 -22.14 16.44
C ALA A 262 7.46 -23.13 15.25
N LEU A 263 6.37 -23.26 14.49
CA LEU A 263 6.32 -24.11 13.32
C LEU A 263 7.19 -23.56 12.18
N CYS A 264 7.15 -22.26 11.96
CA CYS A 264 8.00 -21.57 10.97
C CYS A 264 9.49 -21.76 11.32
N ASP A 265 9.87 -21.60 12.58
CA ASP A 265 11.25 -21.79 13.05
C ASP A 265 11.71 -23.22 12.84
N LYS A 266 10.87 -24.20 13.23
CA LYS A 266 11.17 -25.64 13.06
C LYS A 266 11.45 -26.02 11.62
N HIS A 267 10.69 -25.48 10.66
CA HIS A 267 10.78 -25.84 9.25
C HIS A 267 11.63 -24.84 8.44
N GLY A 268 12.13 -23.76 9.06
CA GLY A 268 12.87 -22.68 8.38
C GLY A 268 12.02 -21.97 7.33
N VAL A 269 10.71 -21.82 7.58
CA VAL A 269 9.76 -21.07 6.73
C VAL A 269 9.73 -19.63 7.17
N LEU A 270 9.81 -18.70 6.23
CA LEU A 270 9.71 -17.28 6.52
C LEU A 270 8.23 -16.89 6.61
N TRP A 271 7.87 -16.19 7.68
CA TRP A 271 6.52 -15.66 7.85
C TRP A 271 6.48 -14.18 7.52
N ILE A 272 5.61 -13.81 6.56
CA ILE A 272 5.22 -12.44 6.26
C ILE A 272 3.89 -12.17 6.95
N ALA A 273 3.89 -11.29 7.95
CA ALA A 273 2.67 -10.79 8.58
C ALA A 273 2.16 -9.59 7.76
N ASP A 274 1.01 -9.74 7.12
CA ASP A 274 0.36 -8.65 6.39
C ASP A 274 -0.43 -7.78 7.35
N GLU A 275 0.16 -6.65 7.71
CA GLU A 275 -0.39 -5.64 8.62
C GLU A 275 -0.95 -4.41 7.87
N VAL A 276 -1.14 -4.51 6.54
CA VAL A 276 -1.62 -3.38 5.72
C VAL A 276 -2.96 -2.84 6.21
N GLN A 277 -3.83 -3.68 6.72
CA GLN A 277 -5.11 -3.24 7.27
C GLN A 277 -5.13 -3.22 8.80
N CYS A 278 -4.57 -4.21 9.48
CA CYS A 278 -4.68 -4.36 10.93
C CYS A 278 -3.59 -3.65 11.74
N GLY A 279 -2.50 -3.24 11.10
CA GLY A 279 -1.39 -2.54 11.74
C GLY A 279 -1.62 -1.05 12.02
N MET A 280 -0.57 -0.38 12.46
CA MET A 280 -0.52 1.05 12.76
C MET A 280 -1.57 1.51 13.80
N GLY A 281 -1.83 0.67 14.80
CA GLY A 281 -2.75 0.95 15.89
C GLY A 281 -4.23 0.66 15.58
N ARG A 282 -4.55 0.12 14.38
CA ARG A 282 -5.94 -0.18 14.00
C ARG A 282 -6.62 -1.17 14.94
N SER A 283 -5.89 -2.18 15.39
CA SER A 283 -6.38 -3.25 16.27
C SER A 283 -6.22 -2.96 17.77
N GLY A 284 -5.58 -1.83 18.14
CA GLY A 284 -5.26 -1.45 19.53
C GLY A 284 -3.76 -1.49 19.81
N ASP A 285 -3.09 -2.56 19.43
CA ASP A 285 -1.63 -2.67 19.42
C ASP A 285 -1.05 -1.98 18.18
N PHE A 286 0.25 -1.59 18.21
CA PHE A 286 0.83 -0.91 17.05
C PHE A 286 0.89 -1.86 15.84
N PHE A 287 1.28 -3.10 16.06
CA PHE A 287 1.12 -4.21 15.13
C PHE A 287 0.29 -5.31 15.76
N ALA A 288 -0.67 -5.85 15.02
CA ALA A 288 -1.52 -6.92 15.53
C ALA A 288 -0.75 -8.23 15.77
N PHE A 289 0.37 -8.45 15.06
CA PHE A 289 1.21 -9.65 15.23
C PHE A 289 2.04 -9.65 16.53
N GLU A 290 2.07 -8.57 17.29
CA GLU A 290 2.77 -8.52 18.61
C GLU A 290 2.24 -9.55 19.62
N LYS A 291 1.11 -10.18 19.30
CA LYS A 291 0.55 -11.30 20.06
C LYS A 291 1.24 -12.66 19.81
N ALA A 292 2.12 -12.75 18.79
CA ALA A 292 2.74 -14.00 18.34
C ALA A 292 3.95 -14.48 19.19
#